data_3222850147afb92bf20786f7eadcc613
#
_entry.id   3222850147afb92bf20786f7eadcc613
#
_cell.length_a   1.000
_cell.length_b   1.000
_cell.length_c   1.000
_cell.angle_alpha   90.00
_cell.angle_beta   90.00
_cell.angle_gamma   90.00
#
_symmetry.space_group_name_H-M   'P 1'
#
loop_
_entity.id
_entity.type
_entity.pdbx_description
1 polymer ?
#
loop_
_entity_poly.entity_id
_entity_poly.type
_entity_poly.pdbx_seq_one_letter_code
_entity_poly.pdbx_strand_id
1 'polypeptide(L)'
;RVTRFKVGDAVFANIFDQGTGSIAEFAVVPESAAAPKPANLDFVQAASIPMVGLTSWQALKERINLRAGQKVFIPAGSGGIGTFAIQLAKHLGAKVGTTTSTGNVELVSRLGADEVVDYKKQKFENVLRGYDAVLGTVRGDAIEKSIGILKPKGRIVSLVGPLDAAFARARGLNVVLTFVFALMSRKIMRLTKKRDVAYSFLFARPDGDQLAQIGKLLETQRIRPVIDRVFPFEQAREALEYLAQGRSK
;
A
#
# COMPACT_ATOMS: atom_id res chain seq x y z
N ARG A 1 16.27 17.77 -19.50
CA ARG A 1 15.27 18.20 -20.51
C ARG A 1 14.07 17.29 -20.42
N VAL A 2 12.85 17.85 -20.29
CA VAL A 2 11.59 17.08 -20.29
C VAL A 2 11.24 16.74 -21.74
N THR A 3 10.87 15.51 -22.01
CA THR A 3 10.54 14.99 -23.35
C THR A 3 9.18 14.29 -23.42
N ARG A 4 8.67 13.79 -22.30
CA ARG A 4 7.40 13.03 -22.21
C ARG A 4 6.17 13.91 -22.04
N PHE A 5 6.37 15.13 -21.56
CA PHE A 5 5.29 16.06 -21.23
C PHE A 5 5.57 17.46 -21.78
N LYS A 6 4.52 18.21 -22.02
CA LYS A 6 4.55 19.61 -22.44
C LYS A 6 3.72 20.47 -21.48
N VAL A 7 3.90 21.78 -21.55
CA VAL A 7 3.11 22.75 -20.80
C VAL A 7 1.62 22.57 -21.14
N GLY A 8 0.79 22.51 -20.12
CA GLY A 8 -0.65 22.27 -20.22
C GLY A 8 -1.09 20.81 -20.08
N ASP A 9 -0.16 19.85 -20.10
CA ASP A 9 -0.52 18.46 -19.87
C ASP A 9 -0.98 18.24 -18.41
N ALA A 10 -2.12 17.58 -18.24
CA ALA A 10 -2.59 17.13 -16.93
C ALA A 10 -1.84 15.87 -16.51
N VAL A 11 -1.11 15.93 -15.41
CA VAL A 11 -0.29 14.82 -14.91
C VAL A 11 -0.64 14.51 -13.45
N PHE A 12 -0.31 13.29 -13.02
CA PHE A 12 -0.27 12.91 -11.61
C PHE A 12 1.04 12.21 -11.30
N ALA A 13 1.55 12.34 -10.08
CA ALA A 13 2.87 11.86 -9.74
C ALA A 13 2.99 11.49 -8.27
N ASN A 14 3.94 10.61 -7.96
CA ASN A 14 4.41 10.40 -6.60
C ASN A 14 5.80 11.03 -6.46
N ILE A 15 5.93 12.00 -5.56
CA ILE A 15 7.21 12.66 -5.26
C ILE A 15 7.76 12.28 -3.89
N PHE A 16 7.25 11.20 -3.31
CA PHE A 16 7.75 10.67 -2.04
C PHE A 16 9.23 10.32 -2.18
N ASP A 17 10.04 10.74 -1.19
CA ASP A 17 11.50 10.54 -1.19
C ASP A 17 12.27 11.33 -2.31
N GLN A 18 11.66 12.37 -2.88
CA GLN A 18 12.30 13.24 -3.88
C GLN A 18 12.74 14.60 -3.32
N GLY A 19 12.74 14.76 -2.00
CA GLY A 19 13.22 15.97 -1.32
C GLY A 19 12.26 17.17 -1.35
N THR A 20 11.09 17.05 -2.00
CA THR A 20 10.05 18.08 -2.07
C THR A 20 8.72 17.58 -1.52
N GLY A 21 7.88 18.50 -1.01
CA GLY A 21 6.52 18.20 -0.57
C GLY A 21 5.47 18.50 -1.65
N SER A 22 4.31 17.86 -1.53
CA SER A 22 3.18 18.07 -2.45
C SER A 22 2.10 19.01 -1.90
N ILE A 23 2.23 19.48 -0.65
CA ILE A 23 1.36 20.53 -0.11
C ILE A 23 1.96 21.88 -0.51
N ALA A 24 1.74 22.28 -1.75
CA ALA A 24 2.28 23.46 -2.38
C ALA A 24 1.50 23.80 -3.65
N GLU A 25 1.53 25.07 -4.07
CA GLU A 25 0.96 25.49 -5.36
C GLU A 25 1.77 24.95 -6.55
N PHE A 26 3.08 24.76 -6.35
CA PHE A 26 4.00 24.21 -7.34
C PHE A 26 4.90 23.16 -6.71
N ALA A 27 5.24 22.13 -7.50
CA ALA A 27 6.19 21.10 -7.09
C ALA A 27 7.11 20.74 -8.23
N VAL A 28 8.38 20.45 -7.92
CA VAL A 28 9.33 19.90 -8.89
C VAL A 28 9.15 18.38 -8.91
N VAL A 29 8.86 17.86 -10.11
CA VAL A 29 8.58 16.43 -10.30
C VAL A 29 9.53 15.88 -11.36
N PRO A 30 10.32 14.83 -11.06
CA PRO A 30 11.08 14.14 -12.09
C PRO A 30 10.13 13.54 -13.15
N GLU A 31 10.44 13.70 -14.42
CA GLU A 31 9.64 13.17 -15.53
C GLU A 31 9.35 11.66 -15.37
N SER A 32 10.32 10.90 -14.84
CA SER A 32 10.21 9.48 -14.58
C SER A 32 9.22 9.11 -13.46
N ALA A 33 8.82 10.07 -12.62
CA ALA A 33 7.88 9.86 -11.51
C ALA A 33 6.43 10.24 -11.88
N ALA A 34 6.24 10.85 -13.06
CA ALA A 34 4.95 11.35 -13.52
C ALA A 34 4.32 10.46 -14.59
N ALA A 35 2.99 10.48 -14.64
CA ALA A 35 2.19 9.87 -15.69
C ALA A 35 1.05 10.82 -16.10
N PRO A 36 0.46 10.65 -17.30
CA PRO A 36 -0.75 11.37 -17.68
C PRO A 36 -1.88 11.09 -16.68
N LYS A 37 -2.55 12.14 -16.25
CA LYS A 37 -3.73 12.01 -15.37
C LYS A 37 -4.84 11.26 -16.12
N PRO A 38 -5.48 10.24 -15.51
CA PRO A 38 -6.64 9.58 -16.11
C PRO A 38 -7.72 10.59 -16.51
N ALA A 39 -8.22 10.48 -17.74
CA ALA A 39 -9.15 11.45 -18.32
C ALA A 39 -10.49 11.52 -17.57
N ASN A 40 -10.94 10.38 -17.01
CA ASN A 40 -12.19 10.24 -16.30
C ASN A 40 -12.13 10.65 -14.81
N LEU A 41 -10.97 11.08 -14.30
CA LEU A 41 -10.80 11.54 -12.93
C LEU A 41 -10.60 13.05 -12.89
N ASP A 42 -11.18 13.70 -11.90
CA ASP A 42 -10.82 15.07 -11.52
C ASP A 42 -9.44 15.09 -10.81
N PHE A 43 -8.92 16.28 -10.53
CA PHE A 43 -7.60 16.43 -9.90
C PHE A 43 -7.57 15.94 -8.46
N VAL A 44 -8.66 16.06 -7.72
CA VAL A 44 -8.78 15.56 -6.34
C VAL A 44 -8.69 14.03 -6.31
N GLN A 45 -9.46 13.38 -7.16
CA GLN A 45 -9.44 11.93 -7.32
C GLN A 45 -8.07 11.45 -7.79
N ALA A 46 -7.49 12.09 -8.79
CA ALA A 46 -6.18 11.72 -9.31
C ALA A 46 -5.08 11.88 -8.27
N ALA A 47 -5.09 12.94 -7.47
CA ALA A 47 -4.08 13.18 -6.43
C ALA A 47 -4.10 12.14 -5.30
N SER A 48 -5.22 11.49 -5.05
CA SER A 48 -5.34 10.46 -4.01
C SER A 48 -4.63 9.13 -4.37
N ILE A 49 -4.27 8.91 -5.63
CA ILE A 49 -3.86 7.62 -6.15
C ILE A 49 -2.36 7.34 -6.08
N PRO A 50 -1.44 8.27 -6.39
CA PRO A 50 -0.05 7.91 -6.67
C PRO A 50 0.65 7.14 -5.54
N MET A 51 0.51 7.57 -4.30
CA MET A 51 1.12 6.90 -3.14
C MET A 51 0.49 5.51 -2.90
N VAL A 52 -0.82 5.44 -2.78
CA VAL A 52 -1.51 4.18 -2.44
C VAL A 52 -1.46 3.19 -3.59
N GLY A 53 -1.54 3.70 -4.83
CA GLY A 53 -1.47 2.91 -6.06
C GLY A 53 -0.11 2.26 -6.24
N LEU A 54 0.96 3.04 -6.22
CA LEU A 54 2.33 2.52 -6.37
C LEU A 54 2.71 1.58 -5.22
N THR A 55 2.35 1.93 -3.99
CA THR A 55 2.59 1.06 -2.83
C THR A 55 1.91 -0.31 -3.01
N SER A 56 0.63 -0.30 -3.38
CA SER A 56 -0.13 -1.54 -3.59
C SER A 56 0.39 -2.35 -4.78
N TRP A 57 0.72 -1.67 -5.88
CA TRP A 57 1.26 -2.29 -7.08
C TRP A 57 2.59 -2.98 -6.80
N GLN A 58 3.55 -2.26 -6.22
CA GLN A 58 4.87 -2.80 -5.91
C GLN A 58 4.80 -3.92 -4.87
N ALA A 59 3.91 -3.80 -3.88
CA ALA A 59 3.70 -4.86 -2.89
C ALA A 59 3.09 -6.12 -3.52
N LEU A 60 1.95 -5.99 -4.21
CA LEU A 60 1.18 -7.14 -4.67
C LEU A 60 1.76 -7.78 -5.95
N LYS A 61 2.20 -6.97 -6.92
CA LYS A 61 2.73 -7.50 -8.19
C LYS A 61 4.22 -7.82 -8.15
N GLU A 62 5.07 -6.93 -7.60
CA GLU A 62 6.51 -7.15 -7.66
C GLU A 62 7.02 -8.02 -6.50
N ARG A 63 6.61 -7.71 -5.26
CA ARG A 63 7.15 -8.41 -4.07
C ARG A 63 6.43 -9.69 -3.75
N ILE A 64 5.11 -9.65 -3.67
CA ILE A 64 4.26 -10.83 -3.42
C ILE A 64 4.20 -11.69 -4.67
N ASN A 65 4.17 -11.07 -5.85
CA ASN A 65 3.91 -11.74 -7.13
C ASN A 65 2.58 -12.51 -7.07
N LEU A 66 1.53 -11.80 -6.62
CA LEU A 66 0.20 -12.34 -6.38
C LEU A 66 -0.41 -12.90 -7.67
N ARG A 67 -0.96 -14.11 -7.60
CA ARG A 67 -1.56 -14.83 -8.72
C ARG A 67 -3.04 -15.07 -8.49
N ALA A 68 -3.77 -15.26 -9.57
CA ALA A 68 -5.18 -15.64 -9.52
C ALA A 68 -5.38 -16.90 -8.67
N GLY A 69 -6.46 -16.92 -7.89
CA GLY A 69 -6.81 -17.99 -6.96
C GLY A 69 -6.06 -17.97 -5.61
N GLN A 70 -4.98 -17.23 -5.46
CA GLN A 70 -4.30 -17.08 -4.17
C GLN A 70 -5.12 -16.23 -3.18
N LYS A 71 -4.88 -16.44 -1.89
CA LYS A 71 -5.49 -15.65 -0.80
C LYS A 71 -4.48 -14.64 -0.26
N VAL A 72 -4.83 -13.37 -0.22
CA VAL A 72 -4.03 -12.30 0.38
C VAL A 72 -4.78 -11.66 1.56
N PHE A 73 -4.08 -11.46 2.66
CA PHE A 73 -4.59 -10.72 3.80
C PHE A 73 -4.07 -9.27 3.78
N ILE A 74 -4.99 -8.32 3.83
CA ILE A 74 -4.74 -6.88 3.79
C ILE A 74 -5.40 -6.26 5.02
N PRO A 75 -4.71 -6.18 6.19
CA PRO A 75 -5.27 -5.53 7.38
C PRO A 75 -5.54 -4.05 7.13
N ALA A 76 -6.43 -3.45 7.93
CA ALA A 76 -6.90 -2.07 7.80
C ALA A 76 -7.43 -1.75 6.38
N GLY A 77 -8.33 -2.60 5.88
CA GLY A 77 -8.86 -2.51 4.52
C GLY A 77 -9.61 -1.23 4.18
N SER A 78 -10.12 -0.51 5.17
CA SER A 78 -10.79 0.78 4.96
C SER A 78 -9.85 1.99 4.91
N GLY A 79 -8.56 1.82 5.18
CA GLY A 79 -7.58 2.90 5.02
C GLY A 79 -7.16 3.11 3.57
N GLY A 80 -6.49 4.23 3.26
CA GLY A 80 -6.15 4.61 1.89
C GLY A 80 -5.44 3.51 1.10
N ILE A 81 -4.39 2.87 1.65
CA ILE A 81 -3.71 1.75 0.98
C ILE A 81 -4.64 0.54 0.87
N GLY A 82 -5.40 0.23 1.92
CA GLY A 82 -6.29 -0.93 1.98
C GLY A 82 -7.38 -0.88 0.92
N THR A 83 -8.03 0.27 0.75
CA THR A 83 -9.10 0.46 -0.23
C THR A 83 -8.64 0.26 -1.67
N PHE A 84 -7.42 0.69 -1.99
CA PHE A 84 -6.82 0.47 -3.30
C PHE A 84 -6.31 -0.98 -3.46
N ALA A 85 -5.60 -1.50 -2.46
CA ALA A 85 -4.99 -2.83 -2.50
C ALA A 85 -6.04 -3.96 -2.61
N ILE A 86 -7.20 -3.83 -1.94
CA ILE A 86 -8.32 -4.78 -2.07
C ILE A 86 -8.75 -4.86 -3.54
N GLN A 87 -9.05 -3.73 -4.16
CA GLN A 87 -9.51 -3.68 -5.55
C GLN A 87 -8.45 -4.22 -6.52
N LEU A 88 -7.18 -3.86 -6.33
CA LEU A 88 -6.08 -4.36 -7.15
C LEU A 88 -5.92 -5.89 -6.99
N ALA A 89 -5.98 -6.43 -5.78
CA ALA A 89 -5.90 -7.86 -5.54
C ALA A 89 -7.07 -8.61 -6.20
N LYS A 90 -8.27 -8.06 -6.15
CA LYS A 90 -9.45 -8.61 -6.87
C LYS A 90 -9.26 -8.56 -8.38
N HIS A 91 -8.74 -7.46 -8.93
CA HIS A 91 -8.40 -7.36 -10.35
C HIS A 91 -7.38 -8.43 -10.78
N LEU A 92 -6.43 -8.78 -9.90
CA LEU A 92 -5.45 -9.85 -10.11
C LEU A 92 -6.05 -11.27 -9.93
N GLY A 93 -7.35 -11.39 -9.65
CA GLY A 93 -8.04 -12.68 -9.47
C GLY A 93 -7.81 -13.34 -8.11
N ALA A 94 -7.30 -12.61 -7.11
CA ALA A 94 -7.05 -13.15 -5.78
C ALA A 94 -8.32 -13.11 -4.89
N LYS A 95 -8.32 -13.95 -3.85
CA LYS A 95 -9.25 -13.84 -2.72
C LYS A 95 -8.65 -12.95 -1.65
N VAL A 96 -9.45 -12.05 -1.10
CA VAL A 96 -8.99 -11.00 -0.17
C VAL A 96 -9.63 -11.15 1.18
N GLY A 97 -8.80 -11.31 2.22
CA GLY A 97 -9.20 -11.13 3.61
C GLY A 97 -8.75 -9.78 4.12
N THR A 98 -9.54 -9.16 4.98
CA THR A 98 -9.22 -7.86 5.56
C THR A 98 -9.73 -7.70 6.98
N THR A 99 -9.19 -6.70 7.69
CA THR A 99 -9.75 -6.21 8.96
C THR A 99 -10.24 -4.79 8.80
N THR A 100 -11.34 -4.46 9.48
CA THR A 100 -11.84 -3.10 9.56
C THR A 100 -12.68 -2.90 10.84
N SER A 101 -13.11 -1.67 11.12
CA SER A 101 -14.09 -1.39 12.18
C SER A 101 -15.51 -1.68 11.70
N THR A 102 -16.45 -1.88 12.64
CA THR A 102 -17.86 -2.18 12.37
C THR A 102 -18.47 -1.28 11.30
N GLY A 103 -18.28 0.04 11.39
CA GLY A 103 -18.87 1.01 10.47
C GLY A 103 -18.29 0.99 9.05
N ASN A 104 -17.20 0.25 8.81
CA ASN A 104 -16.55 0.17 7.50
C ASN A 104 -16.66 -1.22 6.85
N VAL A 105 -17.36 -2.17 7.47
CA VAL A 105 -17.53 -3.54 6.94
C VAL A 105 -18.15 -3.50 5.54
N GLU A 106 -19.22 -2.75 5.38
CA GLU A 106 -19.92 -2.62 4.09
C GLU A 106 -19.01 -2.00 3.01
N LEU A 107 -18.22 -0.98 3.36
CA LEU A 107 -17.29 -0.34 2.42
C LEU A 107 -16.31 -1.38 1.86
N VAL A 108 -15.59 -2.11 2.73
CA VAL A 108 -14.55 -3.04 2.25
C VAL A 108 -15.15 -4.24 1.52
N SER A 109 -16.37 -4.67 1.87
CA SER A 109 -17.11 -5.71 1.15
C SER A 109 -17.46 -5.25 -0.27
N ARG A 110 -17.95 -4.01 -0.44
CA ARG A 110 -18.23 -3.41 -1.75
C ARG A 110 -16.97 -3.25 -2.61
N LEU A 111 -15.81 -3.05 -1.99
CA LEU A 111 -14.52 -3.01 -2.69
C LEU A 111 -14.02 -4.38 -3.12
N GLY A 112 -14.69 -5.45 -2.69
CA GLY A 112 -14.43 -6.82 -3.12
C GLY A 112 -13.70 -7.70 -2.09
N ALA A 113 -13.63 -7.31 -0.81
CA ALA A 113 -13.10 -8.19 0.23
C ALA A 113 -14.01 -9.42 0.39
N ASP A 114 -13.43 -10.64 0.33
CA ASP A 114 -14.15 -11.91 0.45
C ASP A 114 -14.35 -12.32 1.92
N GLU A 115 -13.37 -12.03 2.78
CA GLU A 115 -13.40 -12.34 4.21
C GLU A 115 -13.12 -11.06 5.01
N VAL A 116 -14.14 -10.55 5.71
CA VAL A 116 -14.03 -9.30 6.49
C VAL A 116 -14.09 -9.61 7.98
N VAL A 117 -13.06 -9.21 8.70
CA VAL A 117 -12.98 -9.33 10.16
C VAL A 117 -13.18 -7.96 10.81
N ASP A 118 -14.27 -7.82 11.56
CA ASP A 118 -14.48 -6.67 12.44
C ASP A 118 -13.58 -6.78 13.67
N TYR A 119 -12.49 -6.01 13.71
CA TYR A 119 -11.50 -6.08 14.79
C TYR A 119 -12.04 -5.64 16.16
N LYS A 120 -13.21 -4.97 16.20
CA LYS A 120 -13.89 -4.63 17.45
C LYS A 120 -14.61 -5.83 18.07
N LYS A 121 -14.93 -6.86 17.28
CA LYS A 121 -15.68 -8.03 17.70
C LYS A 121 -14.83 -9.28 17.85
N GLN A 122 -13.80 -9.43 17.00
CA GLN A 122 -12.98 -10.63 16.98
C GLN A 122 -11.57 -10.36 16.46
N LYS A 123 -10.65 -11.22 16.83
CA LYS A 123 -9.24 -11.16 16.39
C LYS A 123 -9.08 -11.97 15.10
N PHE A 124 -8.44 -11.37 14.09
CA PHE A 124 -8.26 -12.02 12.77
C PHE A 124 -7.45 -13.32 12.89
N GLU A 125 -6.47 -13.37 13.79
CA GLU A 125 -5.63 -14.54 14.01
C GLU A 125 -6.39 -15.75 14.57
N ASN A 126 -7.63 -15.58 15.04
CA ASN A 126 -8.47 -16.68 15.51
C ASN A 126 -9.35 -17.27 14.40
N VAL A 127 -9.68 -16.49 13.38
CA VAL A 127 -10.69 -16.85 12.36
C VAL A 127 -10.13 -17.03 10.97
N LEU A 128 -9.05 -16.33 10.61
CA LEU A 128 -8.45 -16.44 9.28
C LEU A 128 -7.40 -17.56 9.22
N ARG A 129 -7.36 -18.31 8.13
CA ARG A 129 -6.37 -19.38 7.88
C ARG A 129 -6.11 -19.56 6.39
N GLY A 130 -4.95 -20.13 6.07
CA GLY A 130 -4.63 -20.61 4.75
C GLY A 130 -4.35 -19.50 3.73
N TYR A 131 -3.72 -18.41 4.15
CA TYR A 131 -3.33 -17.31 3.29
C TYR A 131 -1.99 -17.57 2.61
N ASP A 132 -1.87 -17.13 1.37
CA ASP A 132 -0.63 -17.22 0.58
C ASP A 132 0.25 -15.99 0.81
N ALA A 133 -0.35 -14.84 1.12
CA ALA A 133 0.37 -13.60 1.33
C ALA A 133 -0.29 -12.65 2.34
N VAL A 134 0.51 -11.73 2.87
CA VAL A 134 0.08 -10.62 3.73
C VAL A 134 0.71 -9.32 3.24
N LEU A 135 -0.11 -8.29 3.07
CA LEU A 135 0.33 -6.91 2.93
C LEU A 135 0.22 -6.22 4.30
N GLY A 136 1.33 -6.14 5.02
CA GLY A 136 1.37 -5.62 6.38
C GLY A 136 1.31 -4.10 6.44
N THR A 137 0.15 -3.55 6.74
CA THR A 137 -0.12 -2.11 6.81
C THR A 137 -0.31 -1.60 8.25
N VAL A 138 -0.38 -2.50 9.23
CA VAL A 138 -0.67 -2.18 10.63
C VAL A 138 0.57 -2.42 11.49
N ARG A 139 0.90 -1.46 12.35
CA ARG A 139 2.00 -1.52 13.32
C ARG A 139 1.68 -2.45 14.50
N GLY A 140 2.66 -2.64 15.37
CA GLY A 140 2.55 -3.49 16.56
C GLY A 140 2.80 -4.96 16.25
N ASP A 141 2.02 -5.84 16.87
CA ASP A 141 2.16 -7.30 16.77
C ASP A 141 1.38 -7.92 15.58
N ALA A 142 0.71 -7.10 14.77
CA ALA A 142 -0.12 -7.57 13.65
C ALA A 142 0.68 -8.40 12.64
N ILE A 143 1.93 -8.04 12.35
CA ILE A 143 2.81 -8.79 11.45
C ILE A 143 3.12 -10.18 12.04
N GLU A 144 3.47 -10.25 13.34
CA GLU A 144 3.78 -11.51 14.01
C GLU A 144 2.56 -12.44 14.04
N LYS A 145 1.39 -11.91 14.37
CA LYS A 145 0.12 -12.63 14.34
C LYS A 145 -0.25 -13.12 12.94
N SER A 146 0.07 -12.33 11.92
CA SER A 146 -0.18 -12.71 10.53
C SER A 146 0.61 -13.94 10.07
N ILE A 147 1.75 -14.27 10.70
CA ILE A 147 2.49 -15.49 10.40
C ILE A 147 1.62 -16.73 10.68
N GLY A 148 0.76 -16.67 11.70
CA GLY A 148 -0.10 -17.79 12.11
C GLY A 148 -1.21 -18.13 11.10
N ILE A 149 -1.59 -17.22 10.24
CA ILE A 149 -2.64 -17.42 9.24
C ILE A 149 -2.10 -17.87 7.86
N LEU A 150 -0.77 -17.79 7.67
CA LEU A 150 -0.12 -18.12 6.41
C LEU A 150 0.09 -19.62 6.25
N LYS A 151 0.04 -20.06 4.99
CA LYS A 151 0.56 -21.36 4.56
C LYS A 151 2.10 -21.38 4.60
N PRO A 152 2.74 -22.56 4.66
CA PRO A 152 4.16 -22.69 4.32
C PRO A 152 4.46 -22.07 2.94
N LYS A 153 5.65 -21.47 2.79
CA LYS A 153 6.06 -20.69 1.61
C LYS A 153 5.24 -19.41 1.38
N GLY A 154 4.44 -18.99 2.36
CA GLY A 154 3.72 -17.72 2.33
C GLY A 154 4.66 -16.51 2.35
N ARG A 155 4.15 -15.35 1.97
CA ARG A 155 4.95 -14.12 1.86
C ARG A 155 4.33 -12.99 2.67
N ILE A 156 5.17 -12.25 3.39
CA ILE A 156 4.80 -11.01 4.07
C ILE A 156 5.57 -9.86 3.44
N VAL A 157 4.86 -8.86 2.96
CA VAL A 157 5.42 -7.56 2.58
C VAL A 157 4.92 -6.53 3.57
N SER A 158 5.82 -5.98 4.38
CA SER A 158 5.49 -4.99 5.41
C SER A 158 5.80 -3.58 4.93
N LEU A 159 4.88 -2.66 5.19
CA LEU A 159 5.03 -1.21 4.96
C LEU A 159 5.37 -0.45 6.24
N VAL A 160 5.32 -1.12 7.38
CA VAL A 160 5.43 -0.50 8.72
C VAL A 160 6.61 -1.01 9.53
N GLY A 161 7.45 -1.88 8.95
CA GLY A 161 8.64 -2.43 9.57
C GLY A 161 8.43 -3.82 10.20
N PRO A 162 9.44 -4.37 10.82
CA PRO A 162 10.79 -3.81 10.92
C PRO A 162 11.53 -3.75 9.57
N LEU A 163 12.42 -2.77 9.44
CA LEU A 163 13.35 -2.68 8.31
C LEU A 163 14.29 -3.88 8.34
N ASP A 164 14.60 -4.44 7.17
CA ASP A 164 15.48 -5.61 7.06
C ASP A 164 16.80 -5.29 6.35
N ALA A 165 17.76 -6.20 6.44
CA ALA A 165 19.06 -6.04 5.81
C ALA A 165 19.00 -6.01 4.28
N ALA A 166 17.99 -6.64 3.67
CA ALA A 166 17.80 -6.62 2.23
C ALA A 166 17.38 -5.21 1.76
N PHE A 167 16.53 -4.55 2.52
CA PHE A 167 16.16 -3.16 2.28
C PHE A 167 17.38 -2.23 2.37
N ALA A 168 18.22 -2.39 3.42
CA ALA A 168 19.42 -1.57 3.58
C ALA A 168 20.38 -1.71 2.37
N ARG A 169 20.63 -2.94 1.94
CA ARG A 169 21.48 -3.22 0.76
C ARG A 169 20.88 -2.64 -0.53
N ALA A 170 19.58 -2.80 -0.75
CA ALA A 170 18.90 -2.28 -1.93
C ALA A 170 18.94 -0.73 -2.01
N ARG A 171 19.06 -0.05 -0.86
CA ARG A 171 19.22 1.40 -0.75
C ARG A 171 20.69 1.87 -0.78
N GLY A 172 21.65 0.97 -0.93
CA GLY A 172 23.08 1.30 -0.89
C GLY A 172 23.56 1.84 0.47
N LEU A 173 22.87 1.49 1.56
CA LEU A 173 23.25 1.92 2.91
C LEU A 173 24.53 1.19 3.34
N ASN A 174 25.31 1.84 4.21
CA ASN A 174 26.56 1.30 4.70
C ASN A 174 26.38 0.01 5.54
N VAL A 175 27.49 -0.69 5.79
CA VAL A 175 27.49 -1.99 6.49
C VAL A 175 26.92 -1.87 7.92
N VAL A 176 27.17 -0.74 8.60
CA VAL A 176 26.68 -0.52 9.98
C VAL A 176 25.16 -0.47 10.00
N LEU A 177 24.54 0.33 9.11
CA LEU A 177 23.09 0.41 9.02
C LEU A 177 22.48 -0.93 8.56
N THR A 178 23.14 -1.64 7.64
CA THR A 178 22.72 -2.98 7.24
C THR A 178 22.69 -3.94 8.43
N PHE A 179 23.69 -3.89 9.29
CA PHE A 179 23.75 -4.70 10.52
C PHE A 179 22.67 -4.29 11.52
N VAL A 180 22.46 -3.00 11.74
CA VAL A 180 21.40 -2.48 12.62
C VAL A 180 20.02 -2.97 12.14
N PHE A 181 19.73 -2.90 10.84
CA PHE A 181 18.44 -3.38 10.31
C PHE A 181 18.30 -4.90 10.36
N ALA A 182 19.42 -5.64 10.21
CA ALA A 182 19.42 -7.08 10.46
C ALA A 182 19.05 -7.41 11.91
N LEU A 183 19.58 -6.63 12.87
CA LEU A 183 19.28 -6.81 14.28
C LEU A 183 17.82 -6.46 14.61
N MET A 184 17.32 -5.34 14.07
CA MET A 184 15.92 -4.91 14.23
C MET A 184 14.93 -5.97 13.71
N SER A 185 15.24 -6.59 12.57
CA SER A 185 14.37 -7.61 11.96
C SER A 185 14.59 -9.02 12.50
N ARG A 186 15.56 -9.25 13.40
CA ARG A 186 15.95 -10.59 13.87
C ARG A 186 14.80 -11.41 14.44
N LYS A 187 13.90 -10.77 15.21
CA LYS A 187 12.73 -11.47 15.80
C LYS A 187 11.80 -11.97 14.71
N ILE A 188 11.40 -11.09 13.80
CA ILE A 188 10.46 -11.43 12.73
C ILE A 188 11.06 -12.48 11.79
N MET A 189 12.35 -12.35 11.43
CA MET A 189 13.06 -13.29 10.59
C MET A 189 13.15 -14.70 11.20
N ARG A 190 13.29 -14.81 12.52
CA ARG A 190 13.25 -16.10 13.21
C ARG A 190 11.86 -16.74 13.19
N LEU A 191 10.82 -15.92 13.44
CA LEU A 191 9.44 -16.40 13.45
C LEU A 191 9.00 -16.86 12.06
N THR A 192 9.33 -16.10 11.03
CA THR A 192 9.00 -16.45 9.64
C THR A 192 9.75 -17.68 9.17
N LYS A 193 11.05 -17.79 9.51
CA LYS A 193 11.86 -18.99 9.20
C LYS A 193 11.27 -20.26 9.80
N LYS A 194 10.78 -20.22 11.05
CA LYS A 194 10.14 -21.38 11.72
C LYS A 194 8.88 -21.88 11.02
N ARG A 195 8.23 -21.04 10.24
CA ARG A 195 6.96 -21.32 9.52
C ARG A 195 7.15 -21.43 8.01
N ASP A 196 8.39 -21.41 7.53
CA ASP A 196 8.70 -21.38 6.09
C ASP A 196 7.97 -20.24 5.37
N VAL A 197 8.04 -19.02 5.92
CA VAL A 197 7.43 -17.80 5.40
C VAL A 197 8.53 -16.82 5.02
N ALA A 198 8.40 -16.16 3.87
CA ALA A 198 9.29 -15.07 3.46
C ALA A 198 8.78 -13.73 4.02
N TYR A 199 9.71 -12.91 4.52
CA TYR A 199 9.44 -11.54 4.97
C TYR A 199 10.28 -10.56 4.18
N SER A 200 9.69 -9.42 3.80
CA SER A 200 10.40 -8.27 3.25
C SER A 200 9.73 -6.97 3.68
N PHE A 201 10.56 -5.93 3.84
CA PHE A 201 10.09 -4.57 4.01
C PHE A 201 10.02 -3.88 2.64
N LEU A 202 8.95 -3.12 2.39
CA LEU A 202 8.77 -2.31 1.19
C LEU A 202 8.66 -0.84 1.57
N PHE A 203 9.49 -0.05 0.91
CA PHE A 203 9.38 1.40 0.81
C PHE A 203 9.08 1.72 -0.65
N ALA A 204 7.88 2.22 -0.93
CA ALA A 204 7.45 2.46 -2.30
C ALA A 204 8.33 3.52 -2.98
N ARG A 205 8.67 3.29 -4.24
CA ARG A 205 9.41 4.23 -5.05
C ARG A 205 8.51 4.94 -6.06
N PRO A 206 8.81 6.19 -6.40
CA PRO A 206 8.20 6.84 -7.55
C PRO A 206 8.48 6.05 -8.83
N ASP A 207 7.46 5.88 -9.69
CA ASP A 207 7.57 5.16 -10.94
C ASP A 207 6.40 5.56 -11.87
N GLY A 208 6.70 6.41 -12.85
CA GLY A 208 5.72 6.95 -13.79
C GLY A 208 5.12 5.88 -14.72
N ASP A 209 5.91 4.86 -15.09
CA ASP A 209 5.43 3.81 -15.99
C ASP A 209 4.45 2.89 -15.30
N GLN A 210 4.71 2.54 -14.02
CA GLN A 210 3.72 1.84 -13.20
C GLN A 210 2.48 2.69 -12.96
N LEU A 211 2.67 3.99 -12.70
CA LEU A 211 1.56 4.90 -12.49
C LEU A 211 0.68 5.02 -13.74
N ALA A 212 1.27 5.01 -14.94
CA ALA A 212 0.53 4.97 -16.20
C ALA A 212 -0.29 3.67 -16.35
N GLN A 213 0.24 2.52 -15.91
CA GLN A 213 -0.52 1.27 -15.90
C GLN A 213 -1.68 1.32 -14.90
N ILE A 214 -1.46 1.90 -13.72
CA ILE A 214 -2.50 2.15 -12.73
C ILE A 214 -3.57 3.09 -13.33
N GLY A 215 -3.15 4.13 -14.04
CA GLY A 215 -4.04 5.05 -14.75
C GLY A 215 -5.03 4.32 -15.68
N LYS A 216 -4.55 3.36 -16.47
CA LYS A 216 -5.42 2.53 -17.32
C LYS A 216 -6.46 1.73 -16.55
N LEU A 217 -6.13 1.21 -15.36
CA LEU A 217 -7.10 0.51 -14.51
C LEU A 217 -8.19 1.45 -13.98
N LEU A 218 -7.82 2.70 -13.69
CA LEU A 218 -8.76 3.73 -13.26
C LEU A 218 -9.67 4.18 -14.41
N GLU A 219 -9.13 4.38 -15.60
CA GLU A 219 -9.90 4.73 -16.80
C GLU A 219 -10.93 3.66 -17.17
N THR A 220 -10.57 2.40 -17.06
CA THR A 220 -11.48 1.27 -17.29
C THR A 220 -12.39 0.97 -16.10
N GLN A 221 -12.37 1.78 -15.05
CA GLN A 221 -13.15 1.64 -13.81
C GLN A 221 -12.98 0.29 -13.11
N ARG A 222 -11.89 -0.43 -13.38
CA ARG A 222 -11.52 -1.66 -12.67
C ARG A 222 -11.15 -1.38 -11.21
N ILE A 223 -10.64 -0.17 -10.95
CA ILE A 223 -10.35 0.35 -9.62
C ILE A 223 -10.92 1.76 -9.56
N ARG A 224 -11.48 2.16 -8.42
CA ARG A 224 -12.03 3.49 -8.19
C ARG A 224 -11.35 4.12 -6.97
N PRO A 225 -11.03 5.43 -7.02
CA PRO A 225 -10.53 6.15 -5.85
C PRO A 225 -11.61 6.18 -4.75
N VAL A 226 -11.16 6.08 -3.50
CA VAL A 226 -12.01 6.27 -2.32
C VAL A 226 -11.55 7.54 -1.64
N ILE A 227 -12.39 8.56 -1.65
CA ILE A 227 -12.12 9.86 -1.01
C ILE A 227 -12.95 9.92 0.27
N ASP A 228 -12.28 10.10 1.40
CA ASP A 228 -12.92 10.25 2.69
C ASP A 228 -13.37 11.70 2.91
N ARG A 229 -12.41 12.64 2.78
CA ARG A 229 -12.68 14.07 2.97
C ARG A 229 -11.75 14.92 2.12
N VAL A 230 -12.28 16.05 1.65
CA VAL A 230 -11.54 17.09 0.93
C VAL A 230 -11.43 18.31 1.82
N PHE A 231 -10.25 18.90 1.89
CA PHE A 231 -9.96 20.13 2.61
C PHE A 231 -9.48 21.19 1.61
N PRO A 232 -9.90 22.46 1.74
CA PRO A 232 -9.26 23.57 1.02
C PRO A 232 -7.76 23.66 1.35
N PHE A 233 -6.97 24.24 0.47
CA PHE A 233 -5.50 24.34 0.63
C PHE A 233 -5.13 25.08 1.94
N GLU A 234 -5.85 26.11 2.29
CA GLU A 234 -5.67 26.92 3.50
C GLU A 234 -5.87 26.11 4.79
N GLN A 235 -6.59 25.00 4.70
CA GLN A 235 -6.85 24.06 5.80
C GLN A 235 -5.91 22.85 5.78
N ALA A 236 -4.73 22.98 5.18
CA ALA A 236 -3.76 21.86 5.11
C ALA A 236 -3.35 21.36 6.51
N ARG A 237 -3.28 22.26 7.51
CA ARG A 237 -2.98 21.89 8.89
C ARG A 237 -4.08 21.00 9.49
N GLU A 238 -5.32 21.37 9.34
CA GLU A 238 -6.49 20.63 9.82
C GLU A 238 -6.60 19.27 9.11
N ALA A 239 -6.24 19.23 7.82
CA ALA A 239 -6.17 17.96 7.08
C ALA A 239 -5.12 17.01 7.67
N LEU A 240 -3.94 17.52 8.03
CA LEU A 240 -2.88 16.74 8.68
C LEU A 240 -3.29 16.29 10.10
N GLU A 241 -3.94 17.15 10.87
CA GLU A 241 -4.48 16.81 12.18
C GLU A 241 -5.57 15.73 12.08
N TYR A 242 -6.45 15.82 11.07
CA TYR A 242 -7.44 14.78 10.77
C TYR A 242 -6.78 13.44 10.42
N LEU A 243 -5.75 13.46 9.58
CA LEU A 243 -4.99 12.27 9.22
C LEU A 243 -4.30 11.65 10.44
N ALA A 244 -3.72 12.47 11.33
CA ALA A 244 -3.05 12.02 12.56
C ALA A 244 -3.97 11.28 13.53
N GLN A 245 -5.29 11.51 13.47
CA GLN A 245 -6.28 10.76 14.26
C GLN A 245 -6.41 9.29 13.84
N GLY A 246 -5.84 8.90 12.68
CA GLY A 246 -5.84 7.52 12.19
C GLY A 246 -7.23 6.98 11.82
N ARG A 247 -8.19 7.84 11.52
CA ARG A 247 -9.58 7.49 11.19
C ARG A 247 -9.93 7.70 9.72
N SER A 248 -9.02 8.30 8.93
CA SER A 248 -9.20 8.54 7.49
C SER A 248 -9.32 7.23 6.72
N LYS A 249 -10.11 7.28 5.65
CA LYS A 249 -10.35 6.16 4.74
C LYS A 249 -9.46 6.24 3.51
#